data_461bb6b104f8835969c417270d885045
#
_entry.id   461bb6b104f8835969c417270d885045
#
_cell.length_a   1.000
_cell.length_b   1.000
_cell.length_c   1.000
_cell.angle_alpha   90.00
_cell.angle_beta   90.00
_cell.angle_gamma   90.00
#
_symmetry.space_group_name_H-M   'P 1'
#
loop_
_entity.id
_entity.type
_entity.pdbx_description
1 polymer ?
#
loop_
_entity_poly.entity_id
_entity_poly.type
_entity_poly.pdbx_seq_one_letter_code
_entity_poly.pdbx_strand_id
1 'polypeptide(L)'
;MKNLIKSIAENNDLKFLELNDGKLNPTILYFENKDDFYIIICSEYQNLLHQLELEENSNNIDLGINAYLDTVKEYSAVEVFRNRFIDFNLSCIVAIQLETLENENILKQVHKIEEDYKIAKKYILPYIYSDFELLNEKLQGIASDNFNEKLNRIALQNSDIINNKADSWYQLLMNYFIKLPFLNYQSDGFGLTTVAELLDGDLTEEEKILLQNINNNYSEDVDVETFISQFTIADDEQI
;
A
#
# COMPACT_ATOMS: atom_id res chain seq x y z
N MET A 1 6.30 9.16 13.13
CA MET A 1 5.81 8.58 11.86
C MET A 1 6.97 8.11 10.98
N LYS A 2 7.85 8.98 10.48
CA LYS A 2 8.96 8.64 9.54
C LYS A 2 9.81 7.43 10.01
N ASN A 3 10.25 7.42 11.26
CA ASN A 3 11.06 6.32 11.79
C ASN A 3 10.31 4.98 11.84
N LEU A 4 9.01 5.01 12.14
CA LEU A 4 8.20 3.79 12.13
C LEU A 4 8.09 3.21 10.72
N ILE A 5 7.79 4.03 9.70
CA ILE A 5 7.72 3.59 8.30
C ILE A 5 9.08 3.02 7.85
N LYS A 6 10.20 3.65 8.24
CA LYS A 6 11.55 3.13 7.96
C LYS A 6 11.77 1.76 8.60
N SER A 7 11.44 1.58 9.87
CA SER A 7 11.59 0.29 10.55
C SER A 7 10.74 -0.81 9.91
N ILE A 8 9.50 -0.48 9.48
CA ILE A 8 8.67 -1.40 8.71
C ILE A 8 9.33 -1.76 7.37
N ALA A 9 9.88 -0.76 6.66
CA ALA A 9 10.55 -0.97 5.38
C ALA A 9 11.80 -1.85 5.52
N GLU A 10 12.64 -1.60 6.53
CA GLU A 10 13.82 -2.43 6.84
C GLU A 10 13.44 -3.89 7.12
N ASN A 11 12.35 -4.14 7.83
CA ASN A 11 11.84 -5.50 8.07
C ASN A 11 11.30 -6.19 6.80
N ASN A 12 11.12 -5.43 5.72
CA ASN A 12 10.72 -5.93 4.39
C ASN A 12 11.85 -5.81 3.36
N ASP A 13 13.12 -5.83 3.81
CA ASP A 13 14.33 -5.82 2.97
C ASP A 13 14.51 -4.56 2.11
N LEU A 14 13.84 -3.45 2.44
CA LEU A 14 14.09 -2.18 1.78
C LEU A 14 15.27 -1.46 2.40
N LYS A 15 16.07 -0.86 1.55
CA LYS A 15 17.11 0.12 1.94
C LYS A 15 16.51 1.52 1.92
N PHE A 16 17.16 2.45 2.59
CA PHE A 16 16.72 3.84 2.55
C PHE A 16 17.86 4.82 2.32
N LEU A 17 17.51 5.93 1.69
CA LEU A 17 18.35 7.11 1.53
C LEU A 17 17.55 8.33 2.01
N GLU A 18 18.12 9.09 2.94
CA GLU A 18 17.53 10.36 3.36
C GLU A 18 18.03 11.49 2.48
N LEU A 19 17.11 12.25 1.92
CA LEU A 19 17.44 13.49 1.22
C LEU A 19 17.22 14.67 2.17
N ASN A 20 18.24 15.52 2.24
CA ASN A 20 18.15 16.77 2.98
C ASN A 20 18.06 17.91 1.95
N ASP A 21 16.87 18.16 1.46
CA ASP A 21 16.58 19.16 0.42
C ASP A 21 16.24 20.54 1.00
N GLY A 22 16.21 20.65 2.34
CA GLY A 22 15.85 21.89 3.04
C GLY A 22 14.35 22.23 2.99
N LYS A 23 13.51 21.37 2.38
CA LYS A 23 12.04 21.51 2.30
C LYS A 23 11.35 20.42 3.12
N LEU A 24 10.97 19.35 2.48
CA LEU A 24 10.24 18.24 3.09
C LEU A 24 11.13 17.09 3.56
N ASN A 25 12.42 17.13 3.23
CA ASN A 25 13.42 16.14 3.62
C ASN A 25 12.92 14.69 3.44
N PRO A 26 12.60 14.27 2.22
CA PRO A 26 11.98 12.98 1.98
C PRO A 26 12.96 11.84 2.23
N THR A 27 12.42 10.65 2.47
CA THR A 27 13.21 9.42 2.49
C THR A 27 12.86 8.60 1.27
N ILE A 28 13.88 8.11 0.56
CA ILE A 28 13.69 7.17 -0.55
C ILE A 28 13.90 5.77 0.00
N LEU A 29 12.92 4.90 -0.22
CA LEU A 29 13.03 3.48 0.05
C LEU A 29 13.16 2.74 -1.28
N TYR A 30 13.98 1.68 -1.31
CA TYR A 30 14.20 0.91 -2.51
C TYR A 30 14.66 -0.51 -2.18
N PHE A 31 14.35 -1.45 -3.08
CA PHE A 31 14.97 -2.77 -3.06
C PHE A 31 16.28 -2.77 -3.85
N GLU A 32 17.28 -3.51 -3.40
CA GLU A 32 18.53 -3.65 -4.16
C GLU A 32 18.33 -4.39 -5.49
N ASN A 33 17.42 -5.35 -5.53
CA ASN A 33 17.24 -6.29 -6.64
C ASN A 33 15.93 -6.12 -7.42
N LYS A 34 15.12 -5.07 -7.12
CA LYS A 34 13.86 -4.78 -7.79
C LYS A 34 13.78 -3.30 -8.11
N ASP A 35 13.06 -2.97 -9.17
CA ASP A 35 12.89 -1.57 -9.61
C ASP A 35 11.70 -0.87 -8.95
N ASP A 36 11.30 -1.28 -7.73
CA ASP A 36 10.28 -0.59 -6.94
C ASP A 36 10.92 0.47 -6.05
N PHE A 37 10.42 1.69 -6.14
CA PHE A 37 10.90 2.85 -5.41
C PHE A 37 9.75 3.55 -4.69
N TYR A 38 10.03 4.01 -3.47
CA TYR A 38 9.04 4.72 -2.66
C TYR A 38 9.66 6.01 -2.13
N ILE A 39 9.02 7.13 -2.39
CA ILE A 39 9.35 8.42 -1.76
C ILE A 39 8.43 8.61 -0.57
N ILE A 40 9.00 8.74 0.62
CA ILE A 40 8.27 8.95 1.86
C ILE A 40 8.35 10.42 2.25
N ILE A 41 7.22 11.07 2.35
CA ILE A 41 7.06 12.44 2.86
C ILE A 41 6.26 12.36 4.16
N CYS A 42 6.81 12.88 5.25
CA CYS A 42 6.12 12.98 6.54
C CYS A 42 6.11 14.46 6.95
N SER A 43 4.94 15.05 7.05
CA SER A 43 4.79 16.46 7.41
C SER A 43 3.49 16.72 8.15
N GLU A 44 3.45 17.79 8.94
CA GLU A 44 2.20 18.42 9.36
C GLU A 44 1.56 19.12 8.16
N TYR A 45 0.23 19.16 8.12
CA TYR A 45 -0.52 19.71 6.99
C TYR A 45 -0.13 21.16 6.66
N GLN A 46 -0.04 22.03 7.67
CA GLN A 46 0.34 23.43 7.47
C GLN A 46 1.77 23.58 6.95
N ASN A 47 2.70 22.79 7.50
CA ASN A 47 4.07 22.78 7.01
C ASN A 47 4.16 22.26 5.57
N LEU A 48 3.37 21.24 5.21
CA LEU A 48 3.30 20.72 3.85
C LEU A 48 2.88 21.84 2.86
N LEU A 49 1.80 22.57 3.17
CA LEU A 49 1.33 23.68 2.34
C LEU A 49 2.41 24.76 2.21
N HIS A 50 3.02 25.15 3.32
CA HIS A 50 4.08 26.17 3.31
C HIS A 50 5.28 25.75 2.45
N GLN A 51 5.74 24.51 2.56
CA GLN A 51 6.89 24.01 1.79
C GLN A 51 6.58 23.84 0.30
N LEU A 52 5.30 23.63 -0.04
CA LEU A 52 4.81 23.59 -1.42
C LEU A 52 4.40 24.98 -1.96
N GLU A 53 4.59 26.04 -1.16
CA GLU A 53 4.22 27.43 -1.52
C GLU A 53 2.73 27.58 -1.87
N LEU A 54 1.86 26.87 -1.14
CA LEU A 54 0.41 26.84 -1.34
C LEU A 54 -0.31 27.62 -0.25
N GLU A 55 -1.41 28.27 -0.62
CA GLU A 55 -2.33 28.88 0.34
C GLU A 55 -3.17 27.82 1.08
N GLU A 56 -3.65 28.15 2.27
CA GLU A 56 -4.37 27.24 3.18
C GLU A 56 -5.64 26.61 2.58
N ASN A 57 -6.27 27.29 1.62
CA ASN A 57 -7.44 26.79 0.89
C ASN A 57 -7.15 26.40 -0.55
N SER A 58 -5.90 26.14 -0.86
CA SER A 58 -5.50 25.78 -2.23
C SER A 58 -6.07 24.42 -2.63
N ASN A 59 -6.81 24.39 -3.72
CA ASN A 59 -7.28 23.14 -4.33
C ASN A 59 -6.19 22.45 -5.19
N ASN A 60 -4.94 22.92 -5.14
CA ASN A 60 -3.84 22.49 -6.03
C ASN A 60 -2.74 21.73 -5.28
N ILE A 61 -3.05 21.15 -4.13
CA ILE A 61 -2.07 20.40 -3.33
C ILE A 61 -1.48 19.21 -4.12
N ASP A 62 -2.30 18.55 -4.93
CA ASP A 62 -1.89 17.50 -5.86
C ASP A 62 -0.84 17.98 -6.87
N LEU A 63 -1.02 19.18 -7.44
CA LEU A 63 -0.05 19.78 -8.36
C LEU A 63 1.24 20.17 -7.66
N GLY A 64 1.16 20.70 -6.43
CA GLY A 64 2.33 21.02 -5.61
C GLY A 64 3.16 19.78 -5.28
N ILE A 65 2.51 18.69 -4.89
CA ILE A 65 3.18 17.41 -4.65
C ILE A 65 3.83 16.88 -5.93
N ASN A 66 3.15 16.94 -7.08
CA ASN A 66 3.73 16.51 -8.35
C ASN A 66 5.00 17.31 -8.72
N ALA A 67 4.93 18.64 -8.68
CA ALA A 67 6.08 19.49 -8.94
C ALA A 67 7.25 19.20 -7.98
N TYR A 68 6.94 18.95 -6.71
CA TYR A 68 7.93 18.54 -5.72
C TYR A 68 8.56 17.19 -6.05
N LEU A 69 7.75 16.18 -6.40
CA LEU A 69 8.24 14.86 -6.79
C LEU A 69 9.13 14.89 -8.03
N ASP A 70 8.83 15.72 -9.02
CA ASP A 70 9.72 15.94 -10.17
C ASP A 70 11.09 16.47 -9.73
N THR A 71 11.11 17.45 -8.83
CA THR A 71 12.36 17.97 -8.26
C THR A 71 13.12 16.88 -7.50
N VAL A 72 12.43 16.07 -6.70
CA VAL A 72 13.05 14.95 -5.97
C VAL A 72 13.62 13.91 -6.94
N LYS A 73 12.93 13.60 -8.03
CA LYS A 73 13.44 12.70 -9.08
C LYS A 73 14.72 13.21 -9.72
N GLU A 74 14.76 14.49 -10.09
CA GLU A 74 15.96 15.12 -10.66
C GLU A 74 17.13 15.11 -9.67
N TYR A 75 16.86 15.40 -8.41
CA TYR A 75 17.88 15.44 -7.36
C TYR A 75 18.44 14.03 -7.04
N SER A 76 17.58 13.05 -7.06
CA SER A 76 17.91 11.65 -6.75
C SER A 76 18.34 10.85 -7.98
N ALA A 77 18.35 11.46 -9.16
CA ALA A 77 19.11 10.94 -10.33
C ALA A 77 20.57 10.65 -9.95
N VAL A 78 20.92 11.05 -8.77
CA VAL A 78 22.17 10.96 -8.12
C VAL A 78 22.66 9.52 -8.06
N GLU A 79 22.37 8.68 -7.18
CA GLU A 79 23.07 7.39 -7.08
C GLU A 79 22.15 6.16 -7.10
N VAL A 80 20.95 6.27 -6.51
CA VAL A 80 20.02 5.14 -6.38
C VAL A 80 19.27 4.86 -7.68
N PHE A 81 18.97 5.92 -8.43
CA PHE A 81 18.16 5.83 -9.64
C PHE A 81 18.99 5.68 -10.92
N ARG A 82 20.31 5.77 -10.84
CA ARG A 82 21.19 5.69 -11.98
C ARG A 82 21.03 4.32 -12.67
N ASN A 83 20.56 4.32 -13.91
CA ASN A 83 20.34 3.13 -14.74
C ASN A 83 19.14 2.25 -14.32
N ARG A 84 18.16 2.78 -13.59
CA ARG A 84 16.95 2.05 -13.18
C ARG A 84 15.69 2.73 -13.74
N PHE A 85 14.68 1.95 -14.07
CA PHE A 85 13.41 2.44 -14.64
C PHE A 85 12.48 2.95 -13.53
N ILE A 86 12.63 4.23 -13.17
CA ILE A 86 11.84 4.84 -12.10
C ILE A 86 10.44 5.21 -12.55
N ASP A 87 10.29 5.70 -13.78
CA ASP A 87 9.08 6.39 -14.22
C ASP A 87 7.80 5.57 -14.10
N PHE A 88 7.91 4.24 -14.16
CA PHE A 88 6.76 3.34 -14.05
C PHE A 88 6.63 2.68 -12.66
N ASN A 89 7.69 2.72 -11.85
CA ASN A 89 7.79 1.95 -10.61
C ASN A 89 7.96 2.85 -9.38
N LEU A 90 7.67 4.14 -9.53
CA LEU A 90 7.72 5.11 -8.43
C LEU A 90 6.38 5.20 -7.72
N SER A 91 6.42 5.04 -6.42
CA SER A 91 5.29 5.34 -5.52
C SER A 91 5.68 6.43 -4.53
N CYS A 92 4.71 7.24 -4.13
CA CYS A 92 4.90 8.25 -3.10
C CYS A 92 3.96 7.96 -1.92
N ILE A 93 4.51 7.87 -0.72
CA ILE A 93 3.74 7.72 0.52
C ILE A 93 3.81 9.05 1.27
N VAL A 94 2.67 9.72 1.44
CA VAL A 94 2.59 11.00 2.13
C VAL A 94 1.84 10.82 3.45
N ALA A 95 2.58 10.79 4.54
CA ALA A 95 2.01 10.75 5.88
C ALA A 95 1.78 12.19 6.37
N ILE A 96 0.51 12.57 6.52
CA ILE A 96 0.10 13.93 6.83
C ILE A 96 -0.49 13.97 8.25
N GLN A 97 0.18 14.67 9.14
CA GLN A 97 -0.36 14.95 10.46
C GLN A 97 -1.40 16.06 10.38
N LEU A 98 -2.60 15.77 10.86
CA LEU A 98 -3.71 16.69 10.95
C LEU A 98 -4.02 16.98 12.43
N GLU A 99 -4.66 18.10 12.71
CA GLU A 99 -5.17 18.42 14.05
C GLU A 99 -6.40 17.57 14.37
N THR A 100 -7.23 17.29 13.38
CA THR A 100 -8.43 16.45 13.48
C THR A 100 -8.75 15.76 12.17
N LEU A 101 -9.36 14.58 12.24
CA LEU A 101 -9.91 13.86 11.08
C LEU A 101 -11.38 14.19 10.79
N GLU A 102 -11.97 15.17 11.51
CA GLU A 102 -13.36 15.57 11.31
C GLU A 102 -13.54 16.65 10.24
N ASN A 103 -12.45 17.32 9.84
CA ASN A 103 -12.51 18.37 8.82
C ASN A 103 -12.59 17.76 7.41
N GLU A 104 -13.82 17.54 6.94
CA GLU A 104 -14.08 16.94 5.62
C GLU A 104 -13.43 17.70 4.46
N ASN A 105 -13.30 19.04 4.55
CA ASN A 105 -12.72 19.83 3.48
C ASN A 105 -11.21 19.56 3.36
N ILE A 106 -10.51 19.50 4.49
CA ILE A 106 -9.09 19.13 4.50
C ILE A 106 -8.91 17.69 4.04
N LEU A 107 -9.73 16.76 4.53
CA LEU A 107 -9.65 15.36 4.09
C LEU A 107 -9.90 15.21 2.58
N LYS A 108 -10.86 15.91 2.00
CA LYS A 108 -11.09 15.90 0.55
C LYS A 108 -9.87 16.41 -0.24
N GLN A 109 -9.24 17.50 0.23
CA GLN A 109 -8.02 18.02 -0.40
C GLN A 109 -6.86 17.02 -0.31
N VAL A 110 -6.69 16.41 0.86
CA VAL A 110 -5.64 15.41 1.11
C VAL A 110 -5.86 14.16 0.26
N HIS A 111 -7.09 13.65 0.18
CA HIS A 111 -7.39 12.47 -0.65
C HIS A 111 -7.27 12.74 -2.16
N LYS A 112 -7.49 13.98 -2.60
CA LYS A 112 -7.30 14.37 -3.99
C LYS A 112 -5.87 14.09 -4.49
N ILE A 113 -4.88 14.10 -3.60
CA ILE A 113 -3.49 13.76 -3.96
C ILE A 113 -3.40 12.33 -4.50
N GLU A 114 -4.19 11.38 -3.99
CA GLU A 114 -4.20 9.97 -4.45
C GLU A 114 -4.80 9.80 -5.85
N GLU A 115 -5.68 10.71 -6.27
CA GLU A 115 -6.41 10.61 -7.53
C GLU A 115 -5.55 10.94 -8.75
N ASP A 116 -4.42 11.63 -8.55
CA ASP A 116 -3.51 12.02 -9.62
C ASP A 116 -2.30 11.07 -9.71
N TYR A 117 -2.18 10.36 -10.84
CA TYR A 117 -1.12 9.36 -11.10
C TYR A 117 -0.01 9.85 -12.02
N LYS A 118 0.07 11.16 -12.34
CA LYS A 118 0.96 11.66 -13.40
C LYS A 118 2.44 11.38 -13.20
N ILE A 119 2.94 11.51 -11.97
CA ILE A 119 4.37 11.39 -11.66
C ILE A 119 4.67 10.08 -10.94
N ALA A 120 3.79 9.71 -10.02
CA ALA A 120 3.93 8.53 -9.18
C ALA A 120 2.55 8.08 -8.70
N LYS A 121 2.39 6.79 -8.37
CA LYS A 121 1.25 6.34 -7.59
C LYS A 121 1.40 6.88 -6.17
N LYS A 122 0.36 7.52 -5.66
CA LYS A 122 0.39 8.17 -4.34
C LYS A 122 -0.46 7.41 -3.34
N TYR A 123 0.04 7.27 -2.13
CA TYR A 123 -0.64 6.68 -0.98
C TYR A 123 -0.66 7.71 0.13
N ILE A 124 -1.84 8.08 0.58
CA ILE A 124 -2.01 9.11 1.60
C ILE A 124 -2.38 8.49 2.93
N LEU A 125 -1.62 8.87 3.96
CA LEU A 125 -1.81 8.46 5.36
C LEU A 125 -2.12 9.70 6.21
N PRO A 126 -3.37 10.16 6.26
CA PRO A 126 -3.76 11.19 7.22
C PRO A 126 -3.85 10.57 8.62
N TYR A 127 -3.33 11.28 9.63
CA TYR A 127 -3.35 10.83 11.02
C TYR A 127 -3.34 12.01 11.99
N ILE A 128 -3.81 11.78 13.21
CA ILE A 128 -3.60 12.70 14.33
C ILE A 128 -2.50 12.20 15.24
N TYR A 129 -1.80 13.11 15.89
CA TYR A 129 -0.63 12.78 16.69
C TYR A 129 -0.94 11.83 17.85
N SER A 130 -2.06 12.01 18.53
CA SER A 130 -2.48 11.13 19.64
C SER A 130 -2.69 9.69 19.22
N ASP A 131 -3.23 9.43 18.03
CA ASP A 131 -3.41 8.07 17.51
C ASP A 131 -2.08 7.41 17.20
N PHE A 132 -1.15 8.18 16.66
CA PHE A 132 0.20 7.72 16.40
C PHE A 132 0.95 7.38 17.70
N GLU A 133 0.82 8.21 18.75
CA GLU A 133 1.42 7.91 20.07
C GLU A 133 0.82 6.63 20.67
N LEU A 134 -0.51 6.51 20.68
CA LEU A 134 -1.19 5.33 21.21
C LEU A 134 -0.79 4.05 20.46
N LEU A 135 -0.67 4.11 19.14
CA LEU A 135 -0.19 2.99 18.35
C LEU A 135 1.26 2.61 18.69
N ASN A 136 2.14 3.61 18.87
CA ASN A 136 3.51 3.37 19.27
C ASN A 136 3.62 2.73 20.66
N GLU A 137 2.81 3.17 21.64
CA GLU A 137 2.75 2.55 22.95
C GLU A 137 2.36 1.07 22.86
N LYS A 138 1.34 0.75 22.05
CA LYS A 138 0.93 -0.63 21.82
C LYS A 138 2.02 -1.47 21.15
N LEU A 139 2.73 -0.90 20.18
CA LEU A 139 3.87 -1.57 19.52
C LEU A 139 5.02 -1.87 20.48
N GLN A 140 5.29 -0.99 21.44
CA GLN A 140 6.32 -1.22 22.48
C GLN A 140 5.93 -2.34 23.45
N GLY A 141 4.64 -2.55 23.67
CA GLY A 141 4.11 -3.62 24.53
C GLY A 141 4.27 -5.03 23.96
N ILE A 142 4.64 -5.19 22.69
CA ILE A 142 4.79 -6.49 22.03
C ILE A 142 6.26 -6.90 21.98
N ALA A 143 6.56 -8.05 22.58
CA ALA A 143 7.88 -8.64 22.58
C ALA A 143 8.17 -9.34 21.23
N SER A 144 8.65 -8.60 20.26
CA SER A 144 9.22 -9.07 19.00
C SER A 144 10.15 -8.01 18.45
N ASP A 145 11.18 -8.40 17.71
CA ASP A 145 12.06 -7.46 16.99
C ASP A 145 11.55 -7.17 15.58
N ASN A 146 10.57 -7.95 15.10
CA ASN A 146 9.97 -7.79 13.78
C ASN A 146 8.72 -6.88 13.84
N PHE A 147 8.78 -5.71 13.20
CA PHE A 147 7.66 -4.76 13.15
C PHE A 147 6.43 -5.31 12.44
N ASN A 148 6.58 -6.10 11.39
CA ASN A 148 5.46 -6.72 10.69
C ASN A 148 4.69 -7.66 11.61
N GLU A 149 5.40 -8.46 12.41
CA GLU A 149 4.79 -9.34 13.41
C GLU A 149 4.06 -8.54 14.49
N LYS A 150 4.68 -7.45 15.01
CA LYS A 150 4.02 -6.58 15.99
C LYS A 150 2.73 -6.00 15.47
N LEU A 151 2.76 -5.40 14.27
CA LEU A 151 1.59 -4.79 13.64
C LEU A 151 0.48 -5.83 13.41
N ASN A 152 0.81 -7.00 12.87
CA ASN A 152 -0.15 -8.08 12.65
C ASN A 152 -0.76 -8.57 13.97
N ARG A 153 0.04 -8.75 15.01
CA ARG A 153 -0.45 -9.18 16.32
C ARG A 153 -1.42 -8.17 16.94
N ILE A 154 -1.11 -6.87 16.87
CA ILE A 154 -2.02 -5.81 17.35
C ILE A 154 -3.31 -5.82 16.54
N ALA A 155 -3.23 -5.95 15.21
CA ALA A 155 -4.40 -5.98 14.35
C ALA A 155 -5.33 -7.15 14.69
N LEU A 156 -4.78 -8.34 14.89
CA LEU A 156 -5.54 -9.54 15.27
C LEU A 156 -6.15 -9.44 16.65
N GLN A 157 -5.39 -8.97 17.65
CA GLN A 157 -5.88 -8.85 19.03
C GLN A 157 -6.99 -7.82 19.21
N ASN A 158 -7.16 -6.90 18.26
CA ASN A 158 -8.13 -5.83 18.34
C ASN A 158 -9.10 -5.82 17.13
N SER A 159 -9.30 -6.97 16.49
CA SER A 159 -10.13 -7.07 15.28
C SER A 159 -11.61 -6.70 15.50
N ASP A 160 -12.13 -6.86 16.69
CA ASP A 160 -13.50 -6.49 17.09
C ASP A 160 -13.70 -4.96 17.12
N ILE A 161 -12.62 -4.19 17.19
CA ILE A 161 -12.66 -2.72 17.18
C ILE A 161 -12.96 -2.16 15.78
N ILE A 162 -12.77 -2.92 14.72
CA ILE A 162 -12.87 -2.45 13.32
C ILE A 162 -14.17 -1.70 13.01
N ASN A 163 -15.25 -2.04 13.68
CA ASN A 163 -16.56 -1.41 13.53
C ASN A 163 -16.78 -0.21 14.46
N ASN A 164 -15.83 0.05 15.36
CA ASN A 164 -15.92 1.14 16.31
C ASN A 164 -15.17 2.39 15.80
N LYS A 165 -15.92 3.36 15.26
CA LYS A 165 -15.35 4.62 14.75
C LYS A 165 -14.60 5.45 15.81
N ALA A 166 -14.80 5.18 17.10
CA ALA A 166 -14.12 5.90 18.17
C ALA A 166 -12.64 5.53 18.32
N ASP A 167 -12.21 4.40 17.76
CA ASP A 167 -10.84 3.92 17.88
C ASP A 167 -10.00 4.25 16.63
N SER A 168 -9.77 5.56 16.43
CA SER A 168 -9.04 6.09 15.25
C SER A 168 -7.60 5.58 15.13
N TRP A 169 -6.93 5.23 16.24
CA TRP A 169 -5.61 4.62 16.23
C TRP A 169 -5.62 3.25 15.51
N TYR A 170 -6.72 2.48 15.64
CA TYR A 170 -6.84 1.20 14.94
C TYR A 170 -7.07 1.40 13.44
N GLN A 171 -7.79 2.44 13.06
CA GLN A 171 -7.93 2.84 11.65
C GLN A 171 -6.57 3.24 11.07
N LEU A 172 -5.73 3.96 11.84
CA LEU A 172 -4.36 4.28 11.44
C LEU A 172 -3.53 3.00 11.22
N LEU A 173 -3.63 2.02 12.12
CA LEU A 173 -2.98 0.71 11.97
C LEU A 173 -3.43 0.00 10.68
N MET A 174 -4.74 -0.07 10.44
CA MET A 174 -5.27 -0.70 9.22
C MET A 174 -4.86 0.04 7.95
N ASN A 175 -4.76 1.38 8.01
CA ASN A 175 -4.25 2.18 6.92
C ASN A 175 -2.78 1.87 6.59
N TYR A 176 -1.95 1.43 7.52
CA TYR A 176 -0.60 0.97 7.18
C TYR A 176 -0.64 -0.25 6.27
N PHE A 177 -1.48 -1.25 6.56
CA PHE A 177 -1.61 -2.43 5.69
C PHE A 177 -2.18 -2.09 4.31
N ILE A 178 -3.00 -1.05 4.19
CA ILE A 178 -3.61 -0.62 2.93
C ILE A 178 -2.68 0.28 2.12
N LYS A 179 -1.92 1.16 2.78
CA LYS A 179 -1.21 2.28 2.15
C LYS A 179 0.31 2.09 2.07
N LEU A 180 0.86 1.08 2.75
CA LEU A 180 2.27 0.72 2.63
C LEU A 180 2.40 -0.51 1.73
N PRO A 181 2.78 -0.37 0.44
CA PRO A 181 2.74 -1.47 -0.53
C PRO A 181 3.69 -2.62 -0.21
N PHE A 182 4.65 -2.39 0.68
CA PHE A 182 5.61 -3.38 1.14
C PHE A 182 5.22 -4.07 2.45
N LEU A 183 4.08 -3.70 3.05
CA LEU A 183 3.57 -4.30 4.28
C LEU A 183 2.40 -5.23 3.97
N ASN A 184 2.50 -6.48 4.40
CA ASN A 184 1.44 -7.47 4.21
C ASN A 184 0.72 -7.78 5.53
N TYR A 185 -0.60 -7.79 5.49
CA TYR A 185 -1.40 -8.34 6.57
C TYR A 185 -1.34 -9.86 6.55
N GLN A 186 -1.02 -10.46 7.68
CA GLN A 186 -1.00 -11.91 7.86
C GLN A 186 -1.96 -12.27 8.99
N SER A 187 -2.99 -13.03 8.68
CA SER A 187 -3.88 -13.57 9.71
C SER A 187 -3.31 -14.91 10.22
N ASP A 188 -2.84 -14.94 11.46
CA ASP A 188 -2.43 -16.21 12.08
C ASP A 188 -3.65 -17.13 12.24
N GLY A 189 -3.68 -18.23 11.51
CA GLY A 189 -4.64 -19.33 11.68
C GLY A 189 -5.99 -19.19 10.97
N PHE A 190 -6.34 -18.00 10.49
CA PHE A 190 -7.34 -17.81 9.45
C PHE A 190 -6.60 -17.32 8.21
N GLY A 191 -5.86 -18.21 7.55
CA GLY A 191 -5.39 -17.92 6.22
C GLY A 191 -6.57 -17.37 5.45
N LEU A 192 -6.40 -16.24 4.77
CA LEU A 192 -7.32 -15.91 3.69
C LEU A 192 -7.39 -17.18 2.88
N THR A 193 -8.50 -17.91 3.02
CA THR A 193 -8.75 -19.10 2.23
C THR A 193 -8.56 -18.63 0.81
N THR A 194 -7.55 -19.12 0.12
CA THR A 194 -7.32 -18.70 -1.25
C THR A 194 -8.60 -19.02 -2.01
N VAL A 195 -8.91 -18.24 -3.05
CA VAL A 195 -10.08 -18.55 -3.91
C VAL A 195 -10.04 -20.03 -4.32
N ALA A 196 -8.84 -20.58 -4.52
CA ALA A 196 -8.64 -22.01 -4.79
C ALA A 196 -9.10 -22.92 -3.64
N GLU A 197 -8.78 -22.59 -2.39
CA GLU A 197 -9.23 -23.38 -1.22
C GLU A 197 -10.73 -23.23 -0.95
N LEU A 198 -11.32 -22.05 -1.21
CA LEU A 198 -12.78 -21.86 -1.14
C LEU A 198 -13.47 -22.67 -2.23
N LEU A 199 -12.96 -22.62 -3.46
CA LEU A 199 -13.49 -23.40 -4.58
C LEU A 199 -13.31 -24.92 -4.33
N ASP A 200 -12.22 -25.34 -3.70
CA ASP A 200 -11.97 -26.76 -3.41
C ASP A 200 -12.98 -27.35 -2.43
N GLY A 201 -13.56 -26.52 -1.54
CA GLY A 201 -14.65 -26.92 -0.64
C GLY A 201 -16.02 -27.01 -1.30
N ASP A 202 -16.27 -26.21 -2.34
CA ASP A 202 -17.58 -26.07 -2.99
C ASP A 202 -17.70 -26.86 -4.32
N LEU A 203 -16.57 -27.26 -4.91
CA LEU A 203 -16.53 -28.03 -6.14
C LEU A 203 -16.70 -29.53 -5.91
N THR A 204 -17.48 -30.14 -6.80
CA THR A 204 -17.54 -31.61 -6.91
C THR A 204 -16.22 -32.18 -7.46
N GLU A 205 -15.95 -33.46 -7.25
CA GLU A 205 -14.74 -34.13 -7.77
C GLU A 205 -14.62 -34.01 -9.31
N GLU A 206 -15.74 -34.02 -10.02
CA GLU A 206 -15.77 -33.83 -11.48
C GLU A 206 -15.37 -32.43 -11.88
N GLU A 207 -15.85 -31.42 -11.15
CA GLU A 207 -15.49 -30.02 -11.38
C GLU A 207 -14.02 -29.72 -11.04
N LYS A 208 -13.46 -30.38 -10.01
CA LYS A 208 -12.04 -30.28 -9.67
C LYS A 208 -11.15 -30.85 -10.78
N ILE A 209 -11.54 -32.02 -11.32
CA ILE A 209 -10.82 -32.64 -12.44
C ILE A 209 -10.89 -31.71 -13.68
N LEU A 210 -12.04 -31.12 -13.94
CA LEU A 210 -12.21 -30.17 -15.05
C LEU A 210 -11.31 -28.95 -14.85
N LEU A 211 -11.29 -28.36 -13.65
CA LEU A 211 -10.47 -27.19 -13.33
C LEU A 211 -8.97 -27.51 -13.48
N GLN A 212 -8.52 -28.68 -13.02
CA GLN A 212 -7.15 -29.14 -13.22
C GLN A 212 -6.80 -29.31 -14.70
N ASN A 213 -7.69 -29.88 -15.48
CA ASN A 213 -7.51 -30.04 -16.91
C ASN A 213 -7.42 -28.68 -17.62
N ILE A 214 -8.24 -27.72 -17.21
CA ILE A 214 -8.18 -26.34 -17.73
C ILE A 214 -6.82 -25.72 -17.40
N ASN A 215 -6.39 -25.76 -16.16
CA ASN A 215 -5.13 -25.17 -15.72
C ASN A 215 -3.90 -25.80 -16.38
N ASN A 216 -3.96 -27.12 -16.68
CA ASN A 216 -2.83 -27.83 -17.26
C ASN A 216 -2.73 -27.68 -18.78
N ASN A 217 -3.85 -27.43 -19.46
CA ASN A 217 -3.93 -27.42 -20.93
C ASN A 217 -4.13 -26.03 -21.52
N TYR A 218 -4.49 -25.03 -20.71
CA TYR A 218 -4.62 -23.65 -21.16
C TYR A 218 -3.22 -23.02 -21.35
N SER A 219 -2.98 -22.46 -22.55
CA SER A 219 -1.86 -21.56 -22.79
C SER A 219 -2.36 -20.32 -23.54
N GLU A 220 -1.69 -19.19 -23.38
CA GLU A 220 -2.06 -17.92 -24.04
C GLU A 220 -2.04 -18.01 -25.58
N ASP A 221 -1.35 -19.01 -26.13
CA ASP A 221 -1.25 -19.24 -27.57
C ASP A 221 -2.40 -20.07 -28.16
N VAL A 222 -3.31 -20.60 -27.31
CA VAL A 222 -4.44 -21.42 -27.77
C VAL A 222 -5.67 -20.56 -27.94
N ASP A 223 -6.27 -20.62 -29.12
CA ASP A 223 -7.55 -19.98 -29.38
C ASP A 223 -8.64 -20.46 -28.41
N VAL A 224 -9.30 -19.53 -27.75
CA VAL A 224 -10.28 -19.79 -26.67
C VAL A 224 -11.44 -20.67 -27.16
N GLU A 225 -11.91 -20.49 -28.39
CA GLU A 225 -13.02 -21.29 -28.95
C GLU A 225 -12.58 -22.74 -29.18
N THR A 226 -11.37 -22.93 -29.67
CA THR A 226 -10.74 -24.25 -29.84
C THR A 226 -10.54 -24.93 -28.49
N PHE A 227 -10.13 -24.18 -27.48
CA PHE A 227 -9.92 -24.71 -26.13
C PHE A 227 -11.27 -25.12 -25.49
N ILE A 228 -12.29 -24.29 -25.55
CA ILE A 228 -13.65 -24.57 -25.00
C ILE A 228 -14.26 -25.81 -25.68
N SER A 229 -14.05 -25.98 -26.98
CA SER A 229 -14.59 -27.13 -27.72
C SER A 229 -14.09 -28.48 -27.23
N GLN A 230 -12.96 -28.54 -26.54
CA GLN A 230 -12.42 -29.77 -25.95
C GLN A 230 -13.18 -30.22 -24.69
N PHE A 231 -13.96 -29.32 -24.07
CA PHE A 231 -14.74 -29.56 -22.85
C PHE A 231 -16.26 -29.60 -23.10
N THR A 232 -16.73 -29.36 -24.33
CA THR A 232 -18.13 -29.58 -24.70
C THR A 232 -18.39 -31.08 -24.62
N ILE A 233 -19.22 -31.48 -23.65
CA ILE A 233 -19.78 -32.82 -23.58
C ILE A 233 -20.58 -33.03 -24.88
N ALA A 234 -20.24 -34.04 -25.63
CA ALA A 234 -21.09 -34.44 -26.75
C ALA A 234 -22.47 -34.75 -26.14
N ASP A 235 -23.46 -33.94 -26.44
CA ASP A 235 -24.84 -34.27 -26.17
C ASP A 235 -25.08 -35.64 -26.82
N ASP A 236 -25.17 -36.67 -25.96
CA ASP A 236 -25.64 -37.97 -26.44
C ASP A 236 -27.04 -37.78 -26.99
N GLU A 237 -27.10 -37.59 -28.29
CA GLU A 237 -28.29 -37.93 -29.04
C GLU A 237 -28.54 -39.41 -28.85
N GLN A 238 -29.44 -39.76 -27.96
CA GLN A 238 -30.19 -41.01 -28.18
C GLN A 238 -31.56 -40.94 -27.50
N ILE A 239 -32.52 -40.86 -28.40
CA ILE A 239 -33.90 -41.34 -28.45
C ILE A 239 -34.95 -40.35 -28.04
#